data_f946064009142f08d2714be1917cac3b
#
_entry.id   f946064009142f08d2714be1917cac3b
#
_cell.length_a   1.000
_cell.length_b   1.000
_cell.length_c   1.000
_cell.angle_alpha   90.00
_cell.angle_beta   90.00
_cell.angle_gamma   90.00
#
_symmetry.space_group_name_H-M   'P 1'
#
loop_
_entity.id
_entity.type
_entity.pdbx_description
1 polymer ?
#
loop_
_entity_poly.entity_id
_entity_poly.type
_entity_poly.pdbx_seq_one_letter_code
_entity_poly.pdbx_strand_id
1 'polypeptide(L)'
;MFVNETKNDVDTNLAATLHTGGPVMAAVCGGMSALFLVLGAVLLALKADVFFYAFCFAAAALLLIFLFFCYKPVLKAVLQKSLAGKEAVHRFVFREDGFELKTERGEQITSRGTVAYSDLYRVVEFSDLWIVYLDRSTVFAVARSGMTEGRAEDLSVFFGVKLGDRFKSHVRAR
;
A
#
# COMPACT_ATOMS: atom_id res chain seq x y z
N MET A 1 0.13 -20.80 16.32
CA MET A 1 -0.96 -19.81 16.33
C MET A 1 -0.34 -18.44 16.45
N PHE A 2 -0.80 -17.45 15.66
CA PHE A 2 -0.31 -16.06 15.74
C PHE A 2 -1.52 -15.15 15.91
N VAL A 3 -1.39 -14.09 16.70
CA VAL A 3 -2.44 -13.08 16.89
C VAL A 3 -1.86 -11.71 16.57
N ASN A 4 -2.62 -10.96 15.80
CA ASN A 4 -2.26 -9.59 15.45
C ASN A 4 -3.46 -8.66 15.64
N GLU A 5 -3.22 -7.48 16.19
CA GLU A 5 -4.19 -6.41 16.36
C GLU A 5 -3.71 -5.18 15.59
N THR A 6 -4.29 -4.96 14.43
CA THR A 6 -3.94 -3.82 13.57
C THR A 6 -5.02 -2.75 13.68
N LYS A 7 -4.61 -1.54 13.99
CA LYS A 7 -5.50 -0.37 13.94
C LYS A 7 -5.76 0.00 12.48
N ASN A 8 -7.03 0.12 12.14
CA ASN A 8 -7.45 0.69 10.86
C ASN A 8 -7.45 2.23 10.97
N ASP A 9 -6.26 2.78 11.08
CA ASP A 9 -6.01 4.21 11.20
C ASP A 9 -5.38 4.80 9.93
N VAL A 10 -5.19 6.11 9.95
CA VAL A 10 -4.63 6.84 8.80
C VAL A 10 -3.22 6.38 8.46
N ASP A 11 -2.39 6.11 9.46
CA ASP A 11 -0.97 5.80 9.23
C ASP A 11 -0.81 4.38 8.66
N THR A 12 -1.57 3.40 9.15
CA THR A 12 -1.61 2.03 8.59
C THR A 12 -2.12 2.02 7.14
N ASN A 13 -3.22 2.75 6.87
CA ASN A 13 -3.76 2.83 5.51
C ASN A 13 -2.86 3.63 4.57
N LEU A 14 -2.18 4.66 5.07
CA LEU A 14 -1.20 5.42 4.30
C LEU A 14 -0.02 4.51 3.89
N ALA A 15 0.54 3.75 4.84
CA ALA A 15 1.62 2.79 4.55
C ALA A 15 1.18 1.76 3.50
N ALA A 16 0.02 1.13 3.68
CA ALA A 16 -0.52 0.16 2.73
C ALA A 16 -0.73 0.77 1.33
N THR A 17 -1.29 1.99 1.25
CA THR A 17 -1.52 2.68 -0.03
C THR A 17 -0.22 3.10 -0.70
N LEU A 18 0.78 3.54 0.06
CA LEU A 18 2.10 3.88 -0.48
C LEU A 18 2.82 2.64 -1.04
N HIS A 19 2.70 1.48 -0.39
CA HIS A 19 3.28 0.24 -0.88
C HIS A 19 2.57 -0.31 -2.13
N THR A 20 1.24 -0.17 -2.22
CA THR A 20 0.46 -0.70 -3.35
C THR A 20 0.35 0.28 -4.52
N GLY A 21 -0.01 1.52 -4.24
CA GLY A 21 -0.28 2.56 -5.24
C GLY A 21 0.91 3.46 -5.55
N GLY A 22 1.84 3.62 -4.60
CA GLY A 22 3.02 4.47 -4.76
C GLY A 22 3.86 4.15 -6.01
N PRO A 23 4.24 2.89 -6.26
CA PRO A 23 4.99 2.52 -7.46
C PRO A 23 4.26 2.83 -8.76
N VAL A 24 2.94 2.62 -8.80
CA VAL A 24 2.11 2.94 -9.96
C VAL A 24 2.07 4.44 -10.20
N MET A 25 1.86 5.23 -9.14
CA MET A 25 1.86 6.69 -9.23
C MET A 25 3.23 7.22 -9.68
N ALA A 26 4.31 6.67 -9.14
CA ALA A 26 5.67 7.02 -9.56
C ALA A 26 5.92 6.71 -11.04
N ALA A 27 5.46 5.55 -11.53
CA ALA A 27 5.58 5.17 -12.93
C ALA A 27 4.76 6.10 -13.85
N VAL A 28 3.54 6.44 -13.47
CA VAL A 28 2.68 7.34 -14.26
C VAL A 28 3.25 8.77 -14.29
N CYS A 29 3.52 9.38 -13.13
CA CYS A 29 4.06 10.74 -13.08
C CYS A 29 5.45 10.83 -13.70
N GLY A 30 6.31 9.84 -13.44
CA GLY A 30 7.65 9.77 -14.01
C GLY A 30 7.63 9.59 -15.53
N GLY A 31 6.79 8.68 -16.04
CA GLY A 31 6.61 8.46 -17.48
C GLY A 31 6.06 9.70 -18.20
N MET A 32 5.05 10.36 -17.63
CA MET A 32 4.51 11.60 -18.18
C MET A 32 5.55 12.73 -18.14
N SER A 33 6.33 12.86 -17.06
CA SER A 33 7.42 13.85 -16.99
C SER A 33 8.48 13.58 -18.05
N ALA A 34 8.89 12.33 -18.24
CA ALA A 34 9.84 11.97 -19.28
C ALA A 34 9.31 12.31 -20.68
N LEU A 35 8.03 12.04 -20.96
CA LEU A 35 7.38 12.39 -22.22
C LEU A 35 7.43 13.89 -22.46
N PHE A 36 7.07 14.72 -21.47
CA PHE A 36 7.11 16.17 -21.60
C PHE A 36 8.55 16.70 -21.77
N LEU A 37 9.54 16.09 -21.11
CA LEU A 37 10.94 16.48 -21.30
C LEU A 37 11.43 16.18 -22.73
N VAL A 38 11.11 14.99 -23.26
CA VAL A 38 11.47 14.63 -24.64
C VAL A 38 10.77 15.55 -25.62
N LEU A 39 9.46 15.79 -25.46
CA LEU A 39 8.70 16.68 -26.33
C LEU A 39 9.26 18.12 -26.30
N GLY A 40 9.55 18.63 -25.11
CA GLY A 40 10.17 19.95 -24.95
C GLY A 40 11.52 20.05 -25.65
N ALA A 41 12.37 19.00 -25.53
CA ALA A 41 13.67 18.95 -26.20
C ALA A 41 13.53 18.92 -27.74
N VAL A 42 12.56 18.15 -28.28
CA VAL A 42 12.27 18.12 -29.71
C VAL A 42 11.80 19.47 -30.22
N LEU A 43 10.86 20.12 -29.52
CA LEU A 43 10.35 21.45 -29.89
C LEU A 43 11.45 22.49 -29.86
N LEU A 44 12.35 22.42 -28.87
CA LEU A 44 13.54 23.30 -28.79
C LEU A 44 14.47 23.08 -30.00
N ALA A 45 14.75 21.82 -30.37
CA ALA A 45 15.60 21.48 -31.51
C ALA A 45 14.99 21.95 -32.85
N LEU A 46 13.68 21.90 -32.96
CA LEU A 46 12.91 22.41 -34.15
C LEU A 46 12.77 23.92 -34.16
N LYS A 47 13.34 24.62 -33.16
CA LYS A 47 13.22 26.09 -33.01
C LYS A 47 11.75 26.57 -32.96
N ALA A 48 10.87 25.76 -32.36
CA ALA A 48 9.49 26.14 -32.12
C ALA A 48 9.40 27.36 -31.19
N ASP A 49 8.22 27.98 -31.12
CA ASP A 49 7.98 29.10 -30.22
C ASP A 49 8.34 28.75 -28.76
N VAL A 50 8.99 29.71 -28.08
CA VAL A 50 9.46 29.58 -26.70
C VAL A 50 8.37 29.10 -25.77
N PHE A 51 7.14 29.54 -25.98
CA PHE A 51 6.01 29.18 -25.14
C PHE A 51 5.77 27.66 -25.08
N PHE A 52 5.88 26.94 -26.20
CA PHE A 52 5.55 25.51 -26.25
C PHE A 52 6.57 24.65 -25.50
N TYR A 53 7.88 24.85 -25.71
CA TYR A 53 8.87 24.04 -25.00
C TYR A 53 8.99 24.45 -23.54
N ALA A 54 8.82 25.73 -23.20
CA ALA A 54 8.77 26.18 -21.81
C ALA A 54 7.58 25.57 -21.06
N PHE A 55 6.41 25.48 -21.68
CA PHE A 55 5.24 24.80 -21.13
C PHE A 55 5.54 23.32 -20.87
N CYS A 56 6.18 22.61 -21.79
CA CYS A 56 6.54 21.18 -21.59
C CYS A 56 7.48 21.00 -20.39
N PHE A 57 8.52 21.82 -20.28
CA PHE A 57 9.44 21.74 -19.15
C PHE A 57 8.78 22.09 -17.81
N ALA A 58 7.91 23.11 -17.81
CA ALA A 58 7.14 23.48 -16.62
C ALA A 58 6.19 22.36 -16.18
N ALA A 59 5.49 21.74 -17.14
CA ALA A 59 4.60 20.60 -16.85
C ALA A 59 5.36 19.40 -16.27
N ALA A 60 6.52 19.07 -16.84
CA ALA A 60 7.38 18.01 -16.32
C ALA A 60 7.83 18.30 -14.88
N ALA A 61 8.28 19.53 -14.62
CA ALA A 61 8.71 19.94 -13.28
C ALA A 61 7.56 19.88 -12.26
N LEU A 62 6.36 20.35 -12.62
CA LEU A 62 5.18 20.30 -11.77
C LEU A 62 4.79 18.86 -11.39
N LEU A 63 4.84 17.91 -12.35
CA LEU A 63 4.57 16.51 -12.07
C LEU A 63 5.57 15.89 -11.09
N LEU A 64 6.85 16.23 -11.22
CA LEU A 64 7.88 15.77 -10.28
C LEU A 64 7.70 16.40 -8.90
N ILE A 65 7.43 17.71 -8.83
CA ILE A 65 7.14 18.40 -7.56
C ILE A 65 5.92 17.76 -6.88
N PHE A 66 4.85 17.51 -7.64
CA PHE A 66 3.68 16.82 -7.11
C PHE A 66 4.04 15.44 -6.53
N LEU A 67 4.79 14.62 -7.28
CA LEU A 67 5.15 13.28 -6.88
C LEU A 67 5.97 13.26 -5.58
N PHE A 68 6.99 14.13 -5.49
CA PHE A 68 7.93 14.11 -4.35
C PHE A 68 7.41 14.86 -3.13
N PHE A 69 6.66 15.95 -3.31
CA PHE A 69 6.29 16.84 -2.21
C PHE A 69 4.80 16.80 -1.87
N CYS A 70 3.92 16.66 -2.85
CA CYS A 70 2.48 16.80 -2.64
C CYS A 70 1.75 15.46 -2.50
N TYR A 71 2.23 14.39 -3.13
CA TYR A 71 1.51 13.13 -3.18
C TYR A 71 1.21 12.55 -1.80
N LYS A 72 2.23 12.41 -0.94
CA LYS A 72 2.06 11.86 0.41
C LYS A 72 1.17 12.71 1.32
N PRO A 73 1.34 14.04 1.46
CA PRO A 73 0.45 14.84 2.28
C PRO A 73 -0.98 14.91 1.75
N VAL A 74 -1.19 14.97 0.43
CA VAL A 74 -2.52 14.91 -0.17
C VAL A 74 -3.19 13.57 0.15
N LEU A 75 -2.49 12.46 -0.04
CA LEU A 75 -3.01 11.13 0.29
C LEU A 75 -3.37 11.03 1.78
N LYS A 76 -2.51 11.53 2.68
CA LYS A 76 -2.79 11.56 4.12
C LYS A 76 -4.05 12.37 4.43
N ALA A 77 -4.23 13.54 3.84
CA ALA A 77 -5.41 14.38 4.04
C ALA A 77 -6.71 13.69 3.53
N VAL A 78 -6.64 13.02 2.38
CA VAL A 78 -7.77 12.24 1.85
C VAL A 78 -8.14 11.09 2.79
N LEU A 79 -7.14 10.34 3.28
CA LEU A 79 -7.36 9.24 4.23
C LEU A 79 -7.93 9.73 5.56
N GLN A 80 -7.43 10.84 6.10
CA GLN A 80 -7.97 11.46 7.32
C GLN A 80 -9.45 11.77 7.17
N LYS A 81 -9.85 12.38 6.05
CA LYS A 81 -11.25 12.69 5.77
C LYS A 81 -12.10 11.43 5.57
N SER A 82 -11.58 10.43 4.90
CA SER A 82 -12.28 9.16 4.61
C SER A 82 -12.49 8.29 5.84
N LEU A 83 -11.52 8.29 6.77
CA LEU A 83 -11.52 7.45 7.97
C LEU A 83 -12.07 8.17 9.21
N ALA A 84 -12.39 9.46 9.12
CA ALA A 84 -12.95 10.23 10.24
C ALA A 84 -14.19 9.52 10.81
N GLY A 85 -14.14 9.16 12.09
CA GLY A 85 -15.21 8.45 12.79
C GLY A 85 -15.39 6.97 12.38
N LYS A 86 -14.46 6.41 11.60
CA LYS A 86 -14.49 5.00 11.15
C LYS A 86 -13.32 4.19 11.70
N GLU A 87 -12.65 4.70 12.71
CA GLU A 87 -11.55 3.99 13.36
C GLU A 87 -12.02 2.64 13.89
N ALA A 88 -11.30 1.60 13.57
CA ALA A 88 -11.59 0.23 13.96
C ALA A 88 -10.28 -0.50 14.27
N VAL A 89 -10.38 -1.56 15.04
CA VAL A 89 -9.27 -2.49 15.26
C VAL A 89 -9.60 -3.79 14.54
N HIS A 90 -8.71 -4.22 13.69
CA HIS A 90 -8.77 -5.52 13.03
C HIS A 90 -7.92 -6.50 13.83
N ARG A 91 -8.57 -7.49 14.42
CA ARG A 91 -7.89 -8.58 15.09
C ARG A 91 -7.84 -9.80 14.19
N PHE A 92 -6.63 -10.22 13.86
CA PHE A 92 -6.34 -11.40 13.05
C PHE A 92 -5.84 -12.52 13.94
N VAL A 93 -6.44 -13.70 13.83
CA VAL A 93 -5.99 -14.91 14.51
C VAL A 93 -5.61 -15.92 13.43
N PHE A 94 -4.31 -16.07 13.19
CA PHE A 94 -3.77 -17.00 12.18
C PHE A 94 -3.64 -18.37 12.79
N ARG A 95 -4.33 -19.35 12.17
CA ARG A 95 -4.31 -20.78 12.57
C ARG A 95 -3.69 -21.59 11.45
N GLU A 96 -3.74 -22.90 11.59
CA GLU A 96 -3.10 -23.82 10.64
C GLU A 96 -3.75 -23.81 9.25
N ASP A 97 -5.07 -23.72 9.16
CA ASP A 97 -5.82 -23.84 7.90
C ASP A 97 -6.35 -22.52 7.35
N GLY A 98 -6.29 -21.45 8.14
CA GLY A 98 -6.80 -20.14 7.77
C GLY A 98 -6.64 -19.12 8.89
N PHE A 99 -7.26 -17.96 8.71
CA PHE A 99 -7.29 -16.95 9.76
C PHE A 99 -8.71 -16.46 10.02
N GLU A 100 -8.94 -16.09 11.26
CA GLU A 100 -10.15 -15.43 11.69
C GLU A 100 -9.88 -13.92 11.74
N LEU A 101 -10.76 -13.14 11.13
CA LEU A 101 -10.76 -11.68 11.18
C LEU A 101 -11.93 -11.21 12.02
N LYS A 102 -11.65 -10.42 13.04
CA LYS A 102 -12.65 -9.68 13.81
C LYS A 102 -12.39 -8.19 13.63
N THR A 103 -13.44 -7.44 13.36
CA THR A 103 -13.37 -5.98 13.31
C THR A 103 -14.13 -5.42 14.49
N GLU A 104 -13.43 -4.67 15.32
CA GLU A 104 -13.98 -4.05 16.53
C GLU A 104 -14.01 -2.53 16.35
N ARG A 105 -15.13 -1.90 16.69
CA ARG A 105 -15.28 -0.45 16.73
C ARG A 105 -15.74 -0.05 18.13
N GLY A 106 -14.82 0.52 18.92
CA GLY A 106 -15.04 0.70 20.35
C GLY A 106 -15.23 -0.66 21.03
N GLU A 107 -16.30 -0.84 21.79
CA GLU A 107 -16.63 -2.09 22.49
C GLU A 107 -17.49 -3.07 21.65
N GLN A 108 -17.81 -2.72 20.39
CA GLN A 108 -18.71 -3.53 19.56
C GLN A 108 -17.94 -4.27 18.45
N ILE A 109 -18.17 -5.58 18.36
CA ILE A 109 -17.72 -6.39 17.23
C ILE A 109 -18.67 -6.09 16.06
N THR A 110 -18.13 -5.44 15.01
CA THR A 110 -18.90 -5.05 13.83
C THR A 110 -18.89 -6.11 12.73
N SER A 111 -17.87 -6.96 12.71
CA SER A 111 -17.73 -8.02 11.71
C SER A 111 -16.87 -9.15 12.24
N ARG A 112 -17.18 -10.38 11.84
CA ARG A 112 -16.38 -11.57 12.09
C ARG A 112 -16.43 -12.45 10.85
N GLY A 113 -15.29 -12.92 10.41
CA GLY A 113 -15.17 -13.82 9.27
C GLY A 113 -13.98 -14.75 9.44
N THR A 114 -14.05 -15.91 8.81
CA THR A 114 -12.95 -16.86 8.72
C THR A 114 -12.60 -17.02 7.24
N VAL A 115 -11.31 -16.98 6.91
CA VAL A 115 -10.80 -17.11 5.56
C VAL A 115 -9.77 -18.23 5.53
N ALA A 116 -9.96 -19.20 4.64
CA ALA A 116 -8.98 -20.25 4.42
C ALA A 116 -7.80 -19.71 3.57
N TYR A 117 -6.60 -20.25 3.79
CA TYR A 117 -5.43 -19.86 2.98
C TYR A 117 -5.56 -20.26 1.52
N SER A 118 -6.37 -21.29 1.20
CA SER A 118 -6.73 -21.65 -0.18
C SER A 118 -7.41 -20.51 -0.94
N ASP A 119 -8.22 -19.73 -0.24
CA ASP A 119 -9.10 -18.71 -0.81
C ASP A 119 -8.41 -17.36 -0.94
N LEU A 120 -7.21 -17.22 -0.34
CA LEU A 120 -6.41 -16.00 -0.48
C LEU A 120 -5.84 -15.86 -1.90
N TYR A 121 -5.96 -14.66 -2.44
CA TYR A 121 -5.30 -14.34 -3.70
C TYR A 121 -3.77 -14.30 -3.55
N ARG A 122 -3.26 -13.55 -2.57
CA ARG A 122 -1.82 -13.48 -2.23
C ARG A 122 -1.60 -12.74 -0.92
N VAL A 123 -0.38 -12.87 -0.37
CA VAL A 123 0.13 -12.03 0.72
C VAL A 123 1.45 -11.41 0.26
N VAL A 124 1.61 -10.12 0.52
CA VAL A 124 2.84 -9.38 0.21
C VAL A 124 3.40 -8.79 1.50
N GLU A 125 4.65 -9.12 1.81
CA GLU A 125 5.36 -8.64 2.97
C GLU A 125 6.19 -7.42 2.67
N PHE A 126 6.09 -6.41 3.54
CA PHE A 126 6.93 -5.23 3.60
C PHE A 126 7.61 -5.13 4.96
N SER A 127 8.50 -4.15 5.14
CA SER A 127 9.26 -3.96 6.38
C SER A 127 8.40 -3.64 7.60
N ASP A 128 7.25 -3.03 7.40
CA ASP A 128 6.35 -2.47 8.42
C ASP A 128 5.01 -3.20 8.51
N LEU A 129 4.58 -3.89 7.45
CA LEU A 129 3.29 -4.58 7.40
C LEU A 129 3.27 -5.73 6.39
N TRP A 130 2.25 -6.59 6.49
CA TRP A 130 1.82 -7.49 5.42
C TRP A 130 0.54 -6.96 4.79
N ILE A 131 0.43 -7.08 3.47
CA ILE A 131 -0.79 -6.82 2.72
C ILE A 131 -1.39 -8.15 2.32
N VAL A 132 -2.53 -8.46 2.92
CA VAL A 132 -3.29 -9.69 2.67
C VAL A 132 -4.38 -9.37 1.64
N TYR A 133 -4.27 -9.96 0.47
CA TYR A 133 -5.24 -9.85 -0.61
C TYR A 133 -6.21 -11.02 -0.54
N LEU A 134 -7.48 -10.76 -0.23
CA LEU A 134 -8.54 -11.76 -0.34
C LEU A 134 -8.84 -12.02 -1.82
N ASP A 135 -8.97 -10.96 -2.60
CA ASP A 135 -9.14 -10.97 -4.04
C ASP A 135 -8.32 -9.85 -4.68
N ARG A 136 -8.56 -9.49 -5.95
CA ARG A 136 -7.83 -8.43 -6.66
C ARG A 136 -8.12 -7.02 -6.14
N SER A 137 -9.23 -6.83 -5.45
CA SER A 137 -9.73 -5.52 -5.00
C SER A 137 -9.78 -5.38 -3.47
N THR A 138 -10.00 -6.49 -2.76
CA THR A 138 -10.16 -6.50 -1.31
C THR A 138 -8.83 -6.81 -0.63
N VAL A 139 -8.34 -5.85 0.13
CA VAL A 139 -7.06 -5.96 0.83
C VAL A 139 -7.20 -5.62 2.30
N PHE A 140 -6.39 -6.27 3.12
CA PHE A 140 -6.20 -5.93 4.52
C PHE A 140 -4.72 -5.65 4.79
N ALA A 141 -4.45 -4.56 5.51
CA ALA A 141 -3.14 -4.29 6.06
C ALA A 141 -3.02 -4.95 7.43
N VAL A 142 -1.94 -5.69 7.65
CA VAL A 142 -1.60 -6.34 8.93
C VAL A 142 -0.28 -5.75 9.40
N ALA A 143 -0.32 -4.84 10.38
CA ALA A 143 0.88 -4.15 10.85
C ALA A 143 1.79 -5.11 11.62
N ARG A 144 3.09 -5.10 11.34
CA ARG A 144 4.06 -5.94 12.07
C ARG A 144 4.13 -5.57 13.55
N SER A 145 3.97 -4.30 13.88
CA SER A 145 3.92 -3.79 15.25
C SER A 145 2.67 -4.23 16.03
N GLY A 146 1.63 -4.72 15.33
CA GLY A 146 0.38 -5.20 15.93
C GLY A 146 0.43 -6.65 16.41
N MET A 147 1.57 -7.35 16.31
CA MET A 147 1.70 -8.71 16.80
C MET A 147 1.56 -8.75 18.33
N THR A 148 0.55 -9.50 18.81
CA THR A 148 0.28 -9.70 20.24
C THR A 148 0.67 -11.10 20.70
N GLU A 149 0.62 -12.10 19.80
CA GLU A 149 1.11 -13.46 20.06
C GLU A 149 1.91 -13.97 18.86
N GLY A 150 3.05 -14.58 19.14
CA GLY A 150 4.01 -15.04 18.14
C GLY A 150 4.95 -13.92 17.68
N ARG A 151 5.93 -14.27 16.84
CA ARG A 151 6.91 -13.32 16.29
C ARG A 151 6.57 -13.00 14.84
N ALA A 152 6.84 -11.79 14.43
CA ALA A 152 6.58 -11.33 13.06
C ALA A 152 7.37 -12.15 12.02
N GLU A 153 8.61 -12.51 12.36
CA GLU A 153 9.48 -13.30 11.48
C GLU A 153 8.91 -14.72 11.28
N ASP A 154 8.41 -15.33 12.36
CA ASP A 154 7.82 -16.68 12.32
C ASP A 154 6.53 -16.69 11.49
N LEU A 155 5.73 -15.61 11.56
CA LEU A 155 4.54 -15.45 10.72
C LEU A 155 4.91 -15.32 9.23
N SER A 156 6.00 -14.64 8.90
CA SER A 156 6.49 -14.54 7.53
C SER A 156 6.94 -15.90 6.98
N VAL A 157 7.68 -16.66 7.77
CA VAL A 157 8.07 -18.04 7.42
C VAL A 157 6.83 -18.92 7.23
N PHE A 158 5.88 -18.81 8.15
CA PHE A 158 4.60 -19.53 8.08
C PHE A 158 3.84 -19.22 6.78
N PHE A 159 3.71 -17.94 6.40
CA PHE A 159 3.10 -17.57 5.13
C PHE A 159 3.87 -18.12 3.93
N GLY A 160 5.19 -18.09 3.97
CA GLY A 160 6.03 -18.69 2.92
C GLY A 160 5.73 -20.16 2.69
N VAL A 161 5.64 -20.93 3.78
CA VAL A 161 5.34 -22.38 3.74
C VAL A 161 3.91 -22.66 3.27
N LYS A 162 2.92 -21.89 3.80
CA LYS A 162 1.49 -22.15 3.53
C LYS A 162 1.02 -21.66 2.16
N LEU A 163 1.57 -20.54 1.67
CA LEU A 163 1.11 -19.88 0.46
C LEU A 163 2.01 -20.15 -0.75
N GLY A 164 3.27 -20.55 -0.54
CA GLY A 164 4.23 -20.78 -1.63
C GLY A 164 4.36 -19.55 -2.53
N ASP A 165 4.13 -19.73 -3.84
CA ASP A 165 4.25 -18.64 -4.84
C ASP A 165 3.30 -17.47 -4.63
N ARG A 166 2.24 -17.63 -3.82
CA ARG A 166 1.30 -16.56 -3.46
C ARG A 166 1.81 -15.67 -2.32
N PHE A 167 2.93 -16.03 -1.69
CA PHE A 167 3.64 -15.17 -0.75
C PHE A 167 4.81 -14.48 -1.44
N LYS A 168 4.89 -13.15 -1.31
CA LYS A 168 6.01 -12.36 -1.84
C LYS A 168 6.58 -11.48 -0.74
N SER A 169 7.88 -11.59 -0.48
CA SER A 169 8.58 -10.71 0.45
C SER A 169 9.36 -9.64 -0.31
N HIS A 170 9.17 -8.39 0.09
CA HIS A 170 9.98 -7.24 -0.32
C HIS A 170 10.95 -6.81 0.79
N VAL A 171 11.05 -7.59 1.87
CA VAL A 171 12.04 -7.37 2.92
C VAL A 171 13.37 -7.96 2.44
N ARG A 172 14.40 -7.13 2.31
CA ARG A 172 15.76 -7.62 2.03
C ARG A 172 16.23 -8.44 3.23
N ALA A 173 16.60 -9.70 3.00
CA ALA A 173 17.34 -10.48 3.99
C ALA A 173 18.62 -9.69 4.35
N ARG A 174 18.78 -9.42 5.65
CA ARG A 174 20.03 -8.84 6.18
C ARG A 174 21.04 -9.93 6.41
#